data_85c3da18a2e5844b4ad1a87809f22590
#
_entry.id   85c3da18a2e5844b4ad1a87809f22590
#
_cell.length_a   1.000
_cell.length_b   1.000
_cell.length_c   1.000
_cell.angle_alpha   90.00
_cell.angle_beta   90.00
_cell.angle_gamma   90.00
#
_symmetry.space_group_name_H-M   'P 1'
#
loop_
_entity.id
_entity.type
_entity.pdbx_description
1 polymer ?
#
loop_
_entity_poly.entity_id
_entity_poly.type
_entity_poly.pdbx_seq_one_letter_code
_entity_poly.pdbx_strand_id
1 'polypeptide(L)'
;MTSPNALSAIELLQSQSLAMIVQDMLERAIVSGEYAPGEKLNEVEIATKLNVSRGPVREAFRALEQAGLLRNEKNRGVTVRVVPLREAEE
;
A
#
# COMPACT_ATOMS: atom_id res chain seq x y z
N MET A 1 -28.56 -10.68 21.40
CA MET A 1 -28.37 -10.50 19.96
C MET A 1 -27.02 -9.83 19.70
N THR A 2 -26.22 -10.44 18.85
CA THR A 2 -24.94 -9.87 18.51
C THR A 2 -25.13 -8.64 17.65
N SER A 3 -24.55 -7.52 18.08
CA SER A 3 -24.65 -6.30 17.32
C SER A 3 -23.84 -6.43 16.02
N PRO A 4 -24.43 -6.09 14.87
CA PRO A 4 -23.66 -6.05 13.63
C PRO A 4 -22.46 -5.12 13.74
N ASN A 5 -22.55 -4.09 14.59
CA ASN A 5 -21.45 -3.14 14.78
C ASN A 5 -20.24 -3.77 15.45
N ALA A 6 -20.45 -4.75 16.34
CA ALA A 6 -19.33 -5.43 16.99
C ALA A 6 -18.51 -6.24 15.99
N LEU A 7 -19.18 -6.95 15.08
CA LEU A 7 -18.48 -7.71 14.05
C LEU A 7 -17.78 -6.78 13.07
N SER A 8 -18.42 -5.66 12.71
CA SER A 8 -17.82 -4.68 11.83
C SER A 8 -16.58 -4.05 12.44
N ALA A 9 -16.60 -3.82 13.76
CA ALA A 9 -15.45 -3.26 14.47
C ALA A 9 -14.27 -4.24 14.45
N ILE A 10 -14.55 -5.54 14.67
CA ILE A 10 -13.50 -6.55 14.63
C ILE A 10 -12.91 -6.66 13.23
N GLU A 11 -13.76 -6.67 12.20
CA GLU A 11 -13.29 -6.73 10.83
C GLU A 11 -12.45 -5.51 10.48
N LEU A 12 -12.86 -4.33 10.95
CA LEU A 12 -12.11 -3.10 10.71
C LEU A 12 -10.74 -3.16 11.35
N LEU A 13 -10.66 -3.62 12.58
CA LEU A 13 -9.38 -3.74 13.29
C LEU A 13 -8.45 -4.72 12.58
N GLN A 14 -8.98 -5.85 12.12
CA GLN A 14 -8.19 -6.81 11.36
C GLN A 14 -7.68 -6.22 10.06
N SER A 15 -8.54 -5.47 9.36
CA SER A 15 -8.18 -4.83 8.12
C SER A 15 -7.08 -3.79 8.33
N GLN A 16 -7.16 -3.01 9.41
CA GLN A 16 -6.15 -2.01 9.73
C GLN A 16 -4.82 -2.65 10.07
N SER A 17 -4.83 -3.76 10.81
CA SER A 17 -3.61 -4.49 11.15
C SER A 17 -2.95 -5.06 9.90
N LEU A 18 -3.74 -5.62 8.99
CA LEU A 18 -3.23 -6.14 7.73
C LEU A 18 -2.67 -5.01 6.86
N ALA A 19 -3.34 -3.86 6.86
CA ALA A 19 -2.88 -2.71 6.09
C ALA A 19 -1.49 -2.27 6.55
N MET A 20 -1.25 -2.26 7.85
CA MET A 20 0.06 -1.88 8.40
C MET A 20 1.15 -2.87 7.99
N ILE A 21 0.83 -4.17 8.01
CA ILE A 21 1.77 -5.20 7.59
C ILE A 21 2.08 -5.06 6.11
N VAL A 22 1.05 -4.89 5.29
CA VAL A 22 1.21 -4.71 3.84
C VAL A 22 2.03 -3.47 3.56
N GLN A 23 1.74 -2.38 4.25
CA GLN A 23 2.48 -1.13 4.11
C GLN A 23 3.97 -1.33 4.38
N ASP A 24 4.29 -2.00 5.48
CA ASP A 24 5.68 -2.26 5.84
C ASP A 24 6.39 -3.12 4.79
N MET A 25 5.73 -4.16 4.32
CA MET A 25 6.29 -5.03 3.29
C MET A 25 6.54 -4.28 1.99
N LEU A 26 5.60 -3.45 1.57
CA LEU A 26 5.74 -2.68 0.34
C LEU A 26 6.82 -1.61 0.48
N GLU A 27 6.86 -0.96 1.62
CA GLU A 27 7.89 0.06 1.87
C GLU A 27 9.28 -0.54 1.77
N ARG A 28 9.49 -1.70 2.37
CA ARG A 28 10.76 -2.39 2.30
C ARG A 28 11.12 -2.78 0.88
N ALA A 29 10.14 -3.25 0.12
CA ALA A 29 10.35 -3.64 -1.27
C ALA A 29 10.72 -2.44 -2.14
N ILE A 30 10.13 -1.28 -1.87
CA ILE A 30 10.44 -0.05 -2.59
C ILE A 30 11.84 0.44 -2.23
N VAL A 31 12.15 0.48 -0.95
CA VAL A 31 13.44 0.98 -0.48
C VAL A 31 14.58 0.08 -0.94
N SER A 32 14.36 -1.24 -0.96
CA SER A 32 15.38 -2.18 -1.39
C SER A 32 15.55 -2.25 -2.91
N GLY A 33 14.64 -1.63 -3.66
CA GLY A 33 14.68 -1.66 -5.11
C GLY A 33 14.00 -2.86 -5.75
N GLU A 34 13.37 -3.71 -4.95
CA GLU A 34 12.60 -4.84 -5.47
C GLU A 34 11.47 -4.32 -6.39
N TYR A 35 10.83 -3.23 -5.98
CA TYR A 35 9.95 -2.49 -6.86
C TYR A 35 10.73 -1.26 -7.33
N ALA A 36 11.00 -1.21 -8.62
CA ALA A 36 11.82 -0.16 -9.20
C ALA A 36 11.08 1.18 -9.26
N PRO A 37 11.81 2.31 -9.20
CA PRO A 37 11.19 3.60 -9.42
C PRO A 37 10.45 3.63 -10.75
N GLY A 38 9.21 4.11 -10.73
CA GLY A 38 8.36 4.16 -11.92
C GLY A 38 7.57 2.89 -12.17
N GLU A 39 7.86 1.84 -11.44
CA GLU A 39 7.14 0.57 -11.61
C GLU A 39 5.68 0.74 -11.19
N LYS A 40 4.77 0.16 -11.97
CA LYS A 40 3.35 0.21 -11.67
C LYS A 40 2.97 -0.92 -10.72
N LEU A 41 2.25 -0.58 -9.67
CA LEU A 41 1.75 -1.55 -8.71
C LEU A 41 0.26 -1.75 -8.90
N ASN A 42 -0.18 -2.99 -8.86
CA ASN A 42 -1.57 -3.35 -9.04
C ASN A 42 -2.14 -3.89 -7.73
N GLU A 43 -3.17 -3.23 -7.24
CA GLU A 43 -3.83 -3.57 -5.98
C GLU A 43 -4.34 -5.02 -5.94
N VAL A 44 -5.01 -5.43 -7.01
CA VAL A 44 -5.58 -6.79 -7.10
C VAL A 44 -4.47 -7.83 -7.12
N GLU A 45 -3.43 -7.56 -7.88
CA GLU A 45 -2.30 -8.47 -8.02
C GLU A 45 -1.58 -8.68 -6.69
N ILE A 46 -1.35 -7.59 -5.98
CA ILE A 46 -0.70 -7.66 -4.67
C ILE A 46 -1.59 -8.36 -3.66
N ALA A 47 -2.88 -8.05 -3.66
CA ALA A 47 -3.83 -8.71 -2.76
C ALA A 47 -3.85 -10.22 -2.99
N THR A 48 -3.83 -10.62 -4.24
CA THR A 48 -3.82 -12.05 -4.61
C THR A 48 -2.52 -12.70 -4.16
N LYS A 49 -1.40 -12.05 -4.42
CA LYS A 49 -0.08 -12.56 -4.08
C LYS A 49 0.07 -12.73 -2.56
N LEU A 50 -0.45 -11.80 -1.79
CA LEU A 50 -0.35 -11.84 -0.34
C LEU A 50 -1.49 -12.60 0.32
N ASN A 51 -2.46 -13.05 -0.46
CA ASN A 51 -3.63 -13.77 0.02
C ASN A 51 -4.41 -12.95 1.05
N VAL A 52 -4.64 -11.69 0.74
CA VAL A 52 -5.44 -10.79 1.56
C VAL A 52 -6.50 -10.13 0.68
N SER A 53 -7.50 -9.51 1.30
CA SER A 53 -8.49 -8.76 0.56
C SER A 53 -7.88 -7.46 0.04
N ARG A 54 -8.58 -6.79 -0.88
CA ARG A 54 -8.06 -5.57 -1.49
C ARG A 54 -8.09 -4.36 -0.56
N GLY A 55 -8.99 -4.37 0.42
CA GLY A 55 -9.13 -3.25 1.35
C GLY A 55 -7.83 -2.89 2.06
N PRO A 56 -7.16 -3.84 2.73
CA PRO A 56 -5.88 -3.58 3.38
C PRO A 56 -4.80 -3.08 2.41
N VAL A 57 -4.78 -3.61 1.19
CA VAL A 57 -3.81 -3.18 0.19
C VAL A 57 -4.07 -1.73 -0.22
N ARG A 58 -5.35 -1.39 -0.42
CA ARG A 58 -5.74 -0.01 -0.76
C ARG A 58 -5.33 0.97 0.32
N GLU A 59 -5.56 0.61 1.57
CA GLU A 59 -5.17 1.47 2.69
C GLU A 59 -3.65 1.62 2.78
N ALA A 60 -2.91 0.54 2.52
CA ALA A 60 -1.45 0.60 2.49
C ALA A 60 -0.98 1.52 1.37
N PHE A 61 -1.60 1.45 0.19
CA PHE A 61 -1.25 2.33 -0.92
C PHE A 61 -1.45 3.80 -0.54
N ARG A 62 -2.58 4.11 0.12
CA ARG A 62 -2.84 5.49 0.55
C ARG A 62 -1.77 5.99 1.51
N ALA A 63 -1.39 5.15 2.45
CA ALA A 63 -0.36 5.52 3.42
C ALA A 63 0.98 5.78 2.72
N LEU A 64 1.33 4.93 1.75
CA LEU A 64 2.58 5.08 1.01
C LEU A 64 2.55 6.29 0.08
N GLU A 65 1.39 6.65 -0.46
CA GLU A 65 1.25 7.89 -1.22
C GLU A 65 1.49 9.10 -0.34
N GLN A 66 0.91 9.09 0.88
CA GLN A 66 1.10 10.18 1.82
C GLN A 66 2.54 10.29 2.27
N ALA A 67 3.24 9.16 2.35
CA ALA A 67 4.65 9.13 2.69
C ALA A 67 5.55 9.52 1.52
N GLY A 68 4.98 9.68 0.32
CA GLY A 68 5.75 10.08 -0.84
C GLY A 68 6.47 8.94 -1.55
N LEU A 69 6.14 7.70 -1.23
CA LEU A 69 6.76 6.53 -1.85
C LEU A 69 6.02 6.03 -3.07
N LEU A 70 4.72 6.26 -3.13
CA LEU A 70 3.88 5.92 -4.27
C LEU A 70 3.21 7.17 -4.81
N ARG A 71 2.86 7.11 -6.08
CA ARG A 71 2.17 8.19 -6.75
C ARG A 71 0.98 7.62 -7.50
N ASN A 72 -0.19 8.19 -7.28
CA ASN A 72 -1.40 7.79 -8.00
C ASN A 72 -1.55 8.72 -9.20
N GLU A 73 -1.25 8.22 -10.37
CA GLU A 73 -1.33 9.00 -11.59
C GLU A 73 -2.63 8.72 -12.33
N LYS A 74 -3.31 9.78 -12.70
CA LYS A 74 -4.55 9.66 -13.46
C LYS A 74 -4.27 8.91 -14.76
N ASN A 75 -5.08 7.89 -15.05
CA ASN A 75 -4.99 7.05 -16.24
C ASN A 75 -3.82 6.06 -16.25
N ARG A 76 -2.93 6.12 -15.26
CA ARG A 76 -1.80 5.18 -15.19
C ARG A 76 -1.84 4.30 -13.94
N GLY A 77 -2.62 4.69 -12.94
CA GLY A 77 -2.71 3.96 -11.69
C GLY A 77 -1.60 4.33 -10.71
N VAL A 78 -1.27 3.42 -9.83
CA VAL A 78 -0.30 3.67 -8.77
C VAL A 78 1.08 3.23 -9.23
N THR A 79 2.06 4.12 -9.09
CA THR A 79 3.44 3.84 -9.48
C THR A 79 4.39 4.17 -8.34
N VAL A 80 5.55 3.52 -8.33
CA VAL A 80 6.61 3.84 -7.38
C VAL A 80 7.17 5.21 -7.77
N ARG A 81 7.23 6.12 -6.81
CA ARG A 81 7.69 7.46 -7.08
C ARG A 81 9.17 7.47 -7.44
N VAL A 82 9.49 8.25 -8.46
CA VAL A 82 10.88 8.46 -8.84
C VAL A 82 11.39 9.66 -8.04
N VAL A 83 12.44 9.44 -7.24
CA VAL A 83 13.03 10.52 -6.45
C VAL A 83 14.32 10.95 -7.17
N PRO A 84 14.43 12.21 -7.58
CA PRO A 84 15.66 12.70 -8.22
C PRO A 84 16.84 12.58 -7.28
N LEU A 85 17.99 12.15 -7.82
CA LEU A 85 19.22 12.05 -7.04
C LEU A 85 19.59 13.37 -6.38
N ARG A 86 19.27 14.47 -7.07
CA ARG A 86 19.56 15.80 -6.56
C ARG A 86 18.91 16.04 -5.20
N GLU A 87 17.69 15.55 -5.01
CA GLU A 87 17.00 15.67 -3.72
C GLU A 87 17.69 14.84 -2.66
N ALA A 88 18.20 13.68 -3.05
CA ALA A 88 18.86 12.77 -2.12
C ALA A 88 20.20 13.32 -1.63
N GLU A 89 20.82 14.16 -2.41
CA GLU A 89 22.11 14.74 -2.07
C GLU A 89 22.00 15.95 -1.13
N GLU A 90 20.82 16.51 -1.05
CA GLU A 90 20.56 17.63 -0.17
C GLU A 90 20.51 17.20 1.28
#